data_1d2ccce4d1133cb31a6cd10a78502456
#
_entry.id   1d2ccce4d1133cb31a6cd10a78502456
#
_cell.length_a   1.000
_cell.length_b   1.000
_cell.length_c   1.000
_cell.angle_alpha   90.00
_cell.angle_beta   90.00
_cell.angle_gamma   90.00
#
_symmetry.space_group_name_H-M   'P 1'
#
loop_
_entity.id
_entity.type
_entity.pdbx_description
1 polymer ?
#
loop_
_entity_poly.entity_id
_entity_poly.type
_entity_poly.pdbx_seq_one_letter_code
_entity_poly.pdbx_strand_id
1 'polypeptide(L)'
;MDKLLIEGQQSLSGSVRISGAKNSVLPMLCASVMVSDGQVELENVPHLQDVTTTTRLLTQMGISVTMDEFMDISLDPSTIHNLYAPYELVKTMRSSILVLGPLLAKYGEAKVSLPGGCAIGMRPVDMHLDALQKMGASISVENGYITAKVKKLKGTETVSYTHLRAHETQ
;
A
#
# COMPACT_ATOMS: atom_id res chain seq x y z
N MET A 1 22.95 11.34 13.69
CA MET A 1 21.76 10.81 14.42
C MET A 1 21.02 12.02 14.94
N ASP A 2 19.82 12.28 14.44
CA ASP A 2 19.01 13.41 14.88
C ASP A 2 18.54 13.16 16.31
N LYS A 3 18.48 14.23 17.09
CA LYS A 3 18.05 14.18 18.49
C LYS A 3 16.87 15.13 18.65
N LEU A 4 15.84 14.69 19.37
CA LEU A 4 14.75 15.55 19.83
C LEU A 4 15.04 15.98 21.26
N LEU A 5 15.06 17.30 21.49
CA LEU A 5 15.07 17.89 22.84
C LEU A 5 13.67 18.41 23.11
N ILE A 6 13.05 17.90 24.16
CA ILE A 6 11.69 18.30 24.54
C ILE A 6 11.75 18.97 25.91
N GLU A 7 11.37 20.26 25.96
CA GLU A 7 11.18 21.01 27.19
C GLU A 7 9.67 21.11 27.48
N GLY A 8 9.24 20.44 28.53
CA GLY A 8 7.84 20.39 28.95
C GLY A 8 7.43 21.52 29.88
N GLN A 9 6.30 21.36 30.57
CA GLN A 9 5.73 22.24 31.58
C GLN A 9 5.17 23.58 31.08
N GLN A 10 4.88 23.69 29.78
CA GLN A 10 4.20 24.86 29.23
C GLN A 10 2.74 24.55 28.91
N SER A 11 1.86 25.52 29.20
CA SER A 11 0.47 25.43 28.76
C SER A 11 0.40 25.64 27.24
N LEU A 12 -0.15 24.68 26.53
CA LEU A 12 -0.31 24.75 25.09
C LEU A 12 -1.66 25.33 24.73
N SER A 13 -1.70 26.33 23.84
CA SER A 13 -2.91 26.94 23.31
C SER A 13 -2.71 27.24 21.83
N GLY A 14 -3.73 26.97 21.04
CA GLY A 14 -3.68 27.18 19.59
C GLY A 14 -4.36 26.06 18.81
N SER A 15 -4.23 26.12 17.49
CA SER A 15 -4.72 25.09 16.56
C SER A 15 -3.59 24.62 15.65
N VAL A 16 -3.62 23.34 15.30
CA VAL A 16 -2.69 22.74 14.36
C VAL A 16 -3.46 21.94 13.32
N ARG A 17 -3.10 22.11 12.05
CA ARG A 17 -3.64 21.26 10.97
C ARG A 17 -2.95 19.90 11.05
N ILE A 18 -3.73 18.84 11.24
CA ILE A 18 -3.22 17.47 11.23
C ILE A 18 -2.97 17.03 9.79
N SER A 19 -1.77 16.51 9.51
CA SER A 19 -1.47 15.90 8.22
C SER A 19 -2.16 14.55 8.07
N GLY A 20 -2.36 14.10 6.82
CA GLY A 20 -2.89 12.78 6.54
C GLY A 20 -2.02 11.65 7.13
N ALA A 21 -2.63 10.50 7.39
CA ALA A 21 -1.97 9.35 7.98
C ALA A 21 -1.36 8.42 6.93
N LYS A 22 -0.10 8.01 7.12
CA LYS A 22 0.60 7.06 6.26
C LYS A 22 -0.21 5.78 6.00
N ASN A 23 -0.71 5.19 7.06
CA ASN A 23 -1.38 3.89 7.00
C ASN A 23 -2.78 3.96 6.36
N SER A 24 -3.32 5.16 6.16
CA SER A 24 -4.55 5.39 5.40
C SER A 24 -4.25 5.66 3.93
N VAL A 25 -3.28 6.51 3.62
CA VAL A 25 -3.01 6.93 2.24
C VAL A 25 -2.42 5.79 1.38
N LEU A 26 -1.55 4.94 1.93
CA LEU A 26 -0.93 3.86 1.14
C LEU A 26 -1.95 2.85 0.58
N PRO A 27 -2.93 2.35 1.37
CA PRO A 27 -4.02 1.54 0.81
C PRO A 27 -4.88 2.28 -0.21
N MET A 28 -5.17 3.57 -0.01
CA MET A 28 -5.95 4.39 -0.95
C MET A 28 -5.24 4.53 -2.29
N LEU A 29 -3.92 4.81 -2.27
CA LEU A 29 -3.08 4.84 -3.48
C LEU A 29 -3.13 3.50 -4.23
N CYS A 30 -3.00 2.38 -3.53
CA CYS A 30 -3.10 1.06 -4.15
C CYS A 30 -4.53 0.76 -4.67
N ALA A 31 -5.56 1.18 -3.95
CA ALA A 31 -6.95 0.97 -4.34
C ALA A 31 -7.35 1.78 -5.60
N SER A 32 -6.66 2.89 -5.91
CA SER A 32 -6.89 3.66 -7.13
C SER A 32 -6.81 2.81 -8.40
N VAL A 33 -5.99 1.74 -8.39
CA VAL A 33 -5.88 0.76 -9.48
C VAL A 33 -7.24 0.17 -9.88
N MET A 34 -8.18 0.06 -8.94
CA MET A 34 -9.49 -0.56 -9.18
C MET A 34 -10.46 0.35 -9.95
N VAL A 35 -10.20 1.65 -10.00
CA VAL A 35 -11.06 2.60 -10.72
C VAL A 35 -10.94 2.37 -12.22
N SER A 36 -12.07 2.24 -12.90
CA SER A 36 -12.12 1.95 -14.34
C SER A 36 -12.18 3.22 -15.18
N ASP A 37 -12.90 4.22 -14.71
CA ASP A 37 -13.13 5.49 -15.41
C ASP A 37 -12.94 6.67 -14.46
N GLY A 38 -12.30 7.72 -14.94
CA GLY A 38 -12.04 8.94 -14.21
C GLY A 38 -10.74 8.91 -13.41
N GLN A 39 -10.52 9.98 -12.66
CA GLN A 39 -9.34 10.18 -11.82
C GLN A 39 -9.68 10.01 -10.35
N VAL A 40 -8.69 9.64 -9.57
CA VAL A 40 -8.78 9.59 -8.10
C VAL A 40 -7.98 10.75 -7.54
N GLU A 41 -8.62 11.56 -6.74
CA GLU A 41 -7.99 12.69 -6.06
C GLU A 41 -7.86 12.38 -4.57
N LEU A 42 -6.68 12.58 -4.03
CA LEU A 42 -6.36 12.40 -2.62
C LEU A 42 -5.77 13.72 -2.09
N GLU A 43 -6.50 14.33 -1.18
CA GLU A 43 -6.11 15.56 -0.52
C GLU A 43 -5.40 15.32 0.80
N ASN A 44 -4.60 16.30 1.24
CA ASN A 44 -3.88 16.26 2.53
C ASN A 44 -2.98 15.03 2.68
N VAL A 45 -2.29 14.64 1.61
CA VAL A 45 -1.38 13.49 1.62
C VAL A 45 -0.11 13.84 2.41
N PRO A 46 0.34 12.97 3.35
CA PRO A 46 1.54 13.27 4.13
C PRO A 46 2.81 13.16 3.28
N HIS A 47 3.74 14.10 3.45
CA HIS A 47 5.03 14.07 2.78
C HIS A 47 5.96 13.02 3.38
N LEU A 48 5.84 11.78 2.90
CA LEU A 48 6.58 10.63 3.42
C LEU A 48 7.24 9.84 2.30
N GLN A 49 8.41 9.25 2.59
CA GLN A 49 9.15 8.42 1.64
C GLN A 49 8.31 7.24 1.11
N ASP A 50 7.47 6.64 1.95
CA ASP A 50 6.61 5.53 1.54
C ASP A 50 5.56 5.96 0.51
N VAL A 51 5.03 7.18 0.62
CA VAL A 51 4.10 7.76 -0.37
C VAL A 51 4.83 7.93 -1.71
N THR A 52 6.02 8.56 -1.69
CA THR A 52 6.84 8.73 -2.89
C THR A 52 7.20 7.38 -3.54
N THR A 53 7.49 6.37 -2.75
CA THR A 53 7.80 5.02 -3.28
C THR A 53 6.57 4.37 -3.89
N THR A 54 5.40 4.52 -3.24
CA THR A 54 4.13 3.99 -3.78
C THR A 54 3.75 4.67 -5.08
N THR A 55 3.83 5.99 -5.16
CA THR A 55 3.52 6.73 -6.39
C THR A 55 4.47 6.33 -7.53
N ARG A 56 5.77 6.16 -7.26
CA ARG A 56 6.72 5.63 -8.26
C ARG A 56 6.35 4.22 -8.72
N LEU A 57 5.94 3.33 -7.82
CA LEU A 57 5.48 2.00 -8.18
C LEU A 57 4.27 2.08 -9.12
N LEU A 58 3.27 2.88 -8.76
CA LEU A 58 2.07 3.07 -9.58
C LEU A 58 2.38 3.68 -10.95
N THR A 59 3.28 4.67 -10.99
CA THR A 59 3.75 5.27 -12.26
C THR A 59 4.46 4.23 -13.13
N GLN A 60 5.29 3.36 -12.55
CA GLN A 60 5.95 2.29 -13.31
C GLN A 60 4.95 1.24 -13.83
N MET A 61 3.82 1.09 -13.19
CA MET A 61 2.71 0.25 -13.67
C MET A 61 1.90 0.93 -14.79
N GLY A 62 2.15 2.21 -15.06
CA GLY A 62 1.51 2.99 -16.12
C GLY A 62 0.40 3.92 -15.64
N ILE A 63 0.21 4.08 -14.32
CA ILE A 63 -0.74 5.06 -13.78
C ILE A 63 -0.13 6.45 -13.93
N SER A 64 -0.87 7.39 -14.51
CA SER A 64 -0.49 8.79 -14.50
C SER A 64 -0.72 9.36 -13.10
N VAL A 65 0.35 9.89 -12.51
CA VAL A 65 0.31 10.47 -11.16
C VAL A 65 0.81 11.90 -11.23
N THR A 66 0.01 12.83 -10.78
CA THR A 66 0.37 14.22 -10.59
C THR A 66 0.27 14.59 -9.12
N MET A 67 1.15 15.46 -8.66
CA MET A 67 1.19 15.96 -7.29
C MET A 67 1.40 17.46 -7.32
N ASP A 68 0.61 18.19 -6.58
CA ASP A 68 0.74 19.64 -6.46
C ASP A 68 1.64 20.08 -5.29
N GLU A 69 1.78 21.38 -5.12
CA GLU A 69 2.56 21.99 -4.05
C GLU A 69 1.95 21.79 -2.66
N PHE A 70 0.67 21.46 -2.57
CA PHE A 70 -0.05 21.17 -1.32
C PHE A 70 -0.02 19.69 -0.95
N MET A 71 0.65 18.86 -1.76
CA MET A 71 0.70 17.40 -1.61
C MET A 71 -0.65 16.71 -1.89
N ASP A 72 -1.50 17.35 -2.67
CA ASP A 72 -2.68 16.68 -3.21
C ASP A 72 -2.27 15.87 -4.44
N ILE A 73 -2.75 14.64 -4.52
CA ILE A 73 -2.33 13.68 -5.55
C ILE A 73 -3.53 13.33 -6.41
N SER A 74 -3.38 13.49 -7.73
CA SER A 74 -4.32 12.98 -8.72
C SER A 74 -3.74 11.76 -9.43
N LEU A 75 -4.53 10.69 -9.55
CA LEU A 75 -4.14 9.44 -10.19
C LEU A 75 -5.13 9.10 -11.32
N ASP A 76 -4.61 8.82 -12.50
CA ASP A 76 -5.38 8.28 -13.62
C ASP A 76 -4.94 6.83 -13.90
N PRO A 77 -5.75 5.84 -13.49
CA PRO A 77 -5.44 4.42 -13.68
C PRO A 77 -5.85 3.88 -15.05
N SER A 78 -6.40 4.70 -15.95
CA SER A 78 -6.86 4.25 -17.28
C SER A 78 -5.71 3.75 -18.16
N THR A 79 -4.49 4.19 -17.90
CA THR A 79 -3.29 3.92 -18.70
C THR A 79 -2.43 2.77 -18.18
N ILE A 80 -2.89 2.05 -17.15
CA ILE A 80 -2.13 0.92 -16.59
C ILE A 80 -1.91 -0.17 -17.64
N HIS A 81 -0.66 -0.60 -17.79
CA HIS A 81 -0.25 -1.59 -18.77
C HIS A 81 0.73 -2.63 -18.22
N ASN A 82 1.19 -2.45 -16.98
CA ASN A 82 2.15 -3.33 -16.33
C ASN A 82 1.62 -3.80 -14.98
N LEU A 83 1.43 -5.10 -14.82
CA LEU A 83 0.91 -5.72 -13.59
C LEU A 83 2.03 -6.32 -12.72
N TYR A 84 3.24 -5.77 -12.88
CA TYR A 84 4.45 -6.25 -12.24
C TYR A 84 5.02 -5.22 -11.27
N ALA A 85 5.20 -5.61 -10.01
CA ALA A 85 5.86 -4.81 -8.97
C ALA A 85 7.27 -5.37 -8.70
N PRO A 86 8.34 -4.71 -9.22
CA PRO A 86 9.70 -5.21 -9.18
C PRO A 86 10.32 -5.08 -7.78
N TYR A 87 11.28 -5.97 -7.48
CA TYR A 87 11.99 -6.02 -6.21
C TYR A 87 12.62 -4.67 -5.82
N GLU A 88 13.20 -3.94 -6.76
CA GLU A 88 13.89 -2.68 -6.49
C GLU A 88 12.99 -1.60 -5.83
N LEU A 89 11.71 -1.58 -6.16
CA LEU A 89 10.73 -0.69 -5.53
C LEU A 89 10.09 -1.29 -4.28
N VAL A 90 9.90 -2.61 -4.26
CA VAL A 90 9.22 -3.31 -3.16
C VAL A 90 10.13 -3.54 -1.97
N LYS A 91 11.43 -3.75 -2.17
CA LYS A 91 12.39 -4.12 -1.12
C LYS A 91 12.45 -3.14 0.05
N THR A 92 12.19 -1.86 -0.21
CA THR A 92 12.27 -0.80 0.80
C THR A 92 10.94 -0.53 1.49
N MET A 93 9.83 -1.07 0.96
CA MET A 93 8.49 -0.73 1.41
C MET A 93 7.59 -1.96 1.44
N ARG A 94 7.29 -2.41 2.65
CA ARG A 94 6.41 -3.57 2.86
C ARG A 94 4.98 -3.39 2.34
N SER A 95 4.45 -2.17 2.42
CA SER A 95 3.09 -1.84 1.97
C SER A 95 2.90 -2.03 0.46
N SER A 96 3.97 -2.25 -0.32
CA SER A 96 3.88 -2.60 -1.74
C SER A 96 3.04 -3.86 -2.00
N ILE A 97 2.92 -4.76 -1.02
CA ILE A 97 2.04 -5.95 -1.13
C ILE A 97 0.57 -5.56 -1.30
N LEU A 98 0.18 -4.37 -0.85
CA LEU A 98 -1.21 -3.91 -0.92
C LEU A 98 -1.71 -3.76 -2.36
N VAL A 99 -0.83 -3.63 -3.34
CA VAL A 99 -1.21 -3.56 -4.76
C VAL A 99 -1.71 -4.91 -5.31
N LEU A 100 -1.35 -6.02 -4.66
CA LEU A 100 -1.70 -7.37 -5.10
C LEU A 100 -3.22 -7.60 -5.20
N GLY A 101 -3.96 -7.21 -4.16
CA GLY A 101 -5.42 -7.35 -4.12
C GLY A 101 -6.14 -6.59 -5.23
N PRO A 102 -5.91 -5.28 -5.38
CA PRO A 102 -6.46 -4.45 -6.46
C PRO A 102 -6.14 -4.98 -7.86
N LEU A 103 -4.91 -5.41 -8.12
CA LEU A 103 -4.53 -5.99 -9.41
C LEU A 103 -5.31 -7.28 -9.71
N LEU A 104 -5.41 -8.19 -8.74
CA LEU A 104 -6.17 -9.42 -8.89
C LEU A 104 -7.66 -9.14 -9.09
N ALA A 105 -8.21 -8.17 -8.36
CA ALA A 105 -9.62 -7.84 -8.45
C ALA A 105 -10.02 -7.30 -9.83
N LYS A 106 -9.17 -6.44 -10.43
CA LYS A 106 -9.47 -5.78 -11.71
C LYS A 106 -8.96 -6.55 -12.91
N TYR A 107 -7.74 -7.10 -12.85
CA TYR A 107 -7.07 -7.69 -14.02
C TYR A 107 -6.98 -9.23 -13.96
N GLY A 108 -7.27 -9.84 -12.82
CA GLY A 108 -7.22 -11.28 -12.64
C GLY A 108 -5.81 -11.86 -12.53
N GLU A 109 -4.77 -11.04 -12.65
CA GLU A 109 -3.39 -11.47 -12.49
C GLU A 109 -2.51 -10.37 -11.89
N ALA A 110 -1.45 -10.77 -11.20
CA ALA A 110 -0.43 -9.88 -10.68
C ALA A 110 0.87 -10.64 -10.40
N LYS A 111 1.99 -9.93 -10.53
CA LYS A 111 3.30 -10.41 -10.10
C LYS A 111 3.96 -9.35 -9.22
N VAL A 112 4.11 -9.65 -7.94
CA VAL A 112 4.63 -8.72 -6.94
C VAL A 112 5.82 -9.35 -6.24
N SER A 113 6.94 -8.62 -6.14
CA SER A 113 8.08 -9.10 -5.36
C SER A 113 7.69 -9.23 -3.88
N LEU A 114 8.25 -10.22 -3.20
CA LEU A 114 8.20 -10.26 -1.74
C LEU A 114 8.88 -9.02 -1.17
N PRO A 115 8.27 -8.37 -0.17
CA PRO A 115 8.90 -7.24 0.49
C PRO A 115 10.19 -7.69 1.18
N GLY A 116 11.23 -6.88 1.05
CA GLY A 116 12.49 -7.10 1.77
C GLY A 116 12.27 -7.06 3.29
N GLY A 117 13.20 -7.65 4.03
CA GLY A 117 13.15 -7.62 5.49
C GLY A 117 13.21 -6.18 6.02
N CYS A 118 12.29 -5.83 6.90
CA CYS A 118 12.40 -4.59 7.66
C CYS A 118 13.42 -4.78 8.79
N ALA A 119 14.16 -3.74 9.15
CA ALA A 119 15.09 -3.75 10.28
C ALA A 119 14.46 -4.17 11.63
N ILE A 120 13.14 -4.17 11.72
CA ILE A 120 12.35 -4.53 12.91
C ILE A 120 11.93 -6.02 12.91
N GLY A 121 12.25 -6.80 11.86
CA GLY A 121 11.98 -8.24 11.76
C GLY A 121 11.10 -8.66 10.57
N MET A 122 11.04 -9.98 10.37
CA MET A 122 10.17 -10.58 9.35
C MET A 122 8.70 -10.35 9.70
N ARG A 123 7.99 -9.72 8.82
CA ARG A 123 6.53 -9.58 8.94
C ARG A 123 5.88 -10.36 7.81
N PRO A 124 5.30 -11.51 8.11
CA PRO A 124 4.74 -12.40 7.09
C PRO A 124 3.60 -11.72 6.32
N VAL A 125 3.55 -11.97 5.03
CA VAL A 125 2.43 -11.56 4.16
C VAL A 125 1.41 -12.70 4.01
N ASP A 126 1.61 -13.78 4.74
CA ASP A 126 0.87 -15.05 4.63
C ASP A 126 -0.63 -14.85 4.77
N MET A 127 -1.07 -13.99 5.70
CA MET A 127 -2.50 -13.70 5.88
C MET A 127 -3.14 -13.06 4.64
N HIS A 128 -2.41 -12.23 3.90
CA HIS A 128 -2.90 -11.66 2.64
C HIS A 128 -3.02 -12.75 1.57
N LEU A 129 -2.01 -13.62 1.48
CA LEU A 129 -1.98 -14.70 0.49
C LEU A 129 -3.07 -15.74 0.79
N ASP A 130 -3.21 -16.16 2.06
CA ASP A 130 -4.24 -17.10 2.50
C ASP A 130 -5.65 -16.57 2.20
N ALA A 131 -5.92 -15.32 2.52
CA ALA A 131 -7.20 -14.69 2.22
C ALA A 131 -7.51 -14.69 0.72
N LEU A 132 -6.55 -14.28 -0.12
CA LEU A 132 -6.72 -14.26 -1.56
C LEU A 132 -6.87 -15.67 -2.15
N GLN A 133 -6.17 -16.68 -1.62
CA GLN A 133 -6.36 -18.09 -2.00
C GLN A 133 -7.77 -18.59 -1.65
N LYS A 134 -8.27 -18.28 -0.44
CA LYS A 134 -9.65 -18.58 -0.05
C LYS A 134 -10.68 -17.89 -0.94
N MET A 135 -10.36 -16.71 -1.46
CA MET A 135 -11.17 -16.01 -2.46
C MET A 135 -11.06 -16.60 -3.87
N GLY A 136 -10.27 -17.66 -4.07
CA GLY A 136 -10.15 -18.42 -5.31
C GLY A 136 -8.94 -18.08 -6.16
N ALA A 137 -7.98 -17.30 -5.67
CA ALA A 137 -6.75 -17.02 -6.39
C ALA A 137 -5.79 -18.22 -6.32
N SER A 138 -5.17 -18.53 -7.46
CA SER A 138 -4.00 -19.43 -7.52
C SER A 138 -2.75 -18.61 -7.29
N ILE A 139 -1.99 -18.93 -6.25
CA ILE A 139 -0.81 -18.16 -5.84
C ILE A 139 0.39 -19.10 -5.79
N SER A 140 1.48 -18.72 -6.45
CA SER A 140 2.80 -19.33 -6.29
C SER A 140 3.80 -18.29 -5.80
N VAL A 141 4.78 -18.76 -5.01
CA VAL A 141 5.89 -17.94 -4.52
C VAL A 141 7.18 -18.57 -4.98
N GLU A 142 7.83 -17.96 -5.95
CA GLU A 142 9.04 -18.48 -6.58
C GLU A 142 10.04 -17.36 -6.81
N ASN A 143 11.31 -17.64 -6.55
CA ASN A 143 12.42 -16.70 -6.76
C ASN A 143 12.20 -15.31 -6.13
N GLY A 144 11.54 -15.25 -4.97
CA GLY A 144 11.24 -14.01 -4.29
C GLY A 144 10.07 -13.21 -4.86
N TYR A 145 9.26 -13.81 -5.75
CA TYR A 145 8.07 -13.20 -6.32
C TYR A 145 6.80 -13.98 -5.98
N ILE A 146 5.76 -13.25 -5.68
CA ILE A 146 4.38 -13.74 -5.60
C ILE A 146 3.78 -13.60 -7.00
N THR A 147 3.44 -14.71 -7.63
CA THR A 147 2.66 -14.73 -8.87
C THR A 147 1.26 -15.21 -8.52
N ALA A 148 0.26 -14.42 -8.82
CA ALA A 148 -1.12 -14.70 -8.47
C ALA A 148 -2.02 -14.56 -9.71
N LYS A 149 -2.98 -15.50 -9.85
CA LYS A 149 -3.97 -15.50 -10.94
C LYS A 149 -5.33 -15.92 -10.41
N VAL A 150 -6.37 -15.29 -10.95
CA VAL A 150 -7.76 -15.62 -10.65
C VAL A 150 -8.66 -15.24 -11.83
N LYS A 151 -9.66 -16.04 -12.11
CA LYS A 151 -10.70 -15.65 -13.09
C LYS A 151 -11.62 -14.57 -12.54
N LYS A 152 -12.00 -14.69 -11.27
CA LYS A 152 -12.83 -13.75 -10.52
C LYS A 152 -12.72 -14.07 -9.04
N LEU A 153 -12.40 -13.07 -8.22
CA LEU A 153 -12.41 -13.22 -6.78
C LEU A 153 -13.84 -13.45 -6.27
N LYS A 154 -13.98 -14.33 -5.29
CA LYS A 154 -15.26 -14.65 -4.64
C LYS A 154 -15.19 -14.26 -3.17
N GLY A 155 -16.29 -13.74 -2.63
CA GLY A 155 -16.41 -13.49 -1.20
C GLY A 155 -16.22 -14.78 -0.41
N THR A 156 -15.52 -14.70 0.72
CA THR A 156 -15.24 -15.82 1.61
C THR A 156 -15.14 -15.36 3.05
N GLU A 157 -15.30 -16.28 3.98
CA GLU A 157 -15.02 -16.03 5.39
C GLU A 157 -13.54 -16.25 5.68
N THR A 158 -12.92 -15.29 6.33
CA THR A 158 -11.52 -15.36 6.76
C THR A 158 -11.41 -14.97 8.23
N VAL A 159 -10.43 -15.53 8.92
CA VAL A 159 -10.08 -15.14 10.29
C VAL A 159 -8.81 -14.30 10.24
N SER A 160 -8.86 -13.13 10.83
CA SER A 160 -7.70 -12.26 11.02
C SER A 160 -7.39 -12.14 12.51
N TYR A 161 -6.12 -12.22 12.86
CA TYR A 161 -5.66 -12.01 14.23
C TYR A 161 -5.67 -10.51 14.55
N THR A 162 -6.82 -10.02 15.02
CA THR A 162 -6.99 -8.60 15.38
C THR A 162 -6.45 -8.29 16.77
N HIS A 163 -6.28 -9.28 17.64
CA HIS A 163 -5.85 -9.13 19.04
C HIS A 163 -4.40 -8.61 19.20
N LEU A 164 -3.54 -8.77 18.21
CA LEU A 164 -2.17 -8.28 18.29
C LEU A 164 -2.04 -6.75 18.16
N ARG A 165 -3.11 -6.06 17.77
CA ARG A 165 -3.12 -4.59 17.68
C ARG A 165 -3.81 -3.90 18.85
N ALA A 166 -4.56 -4.64 19.65
CA ALA A 166 -5.29 -4.08 20.81
C ALA A 166 -4.37 -3.70 21.98
N HIS A 167 -3.11 -4.18 22.01
CA HIS A 167 -2.13 -3.85 23.04
C HIS A 167 -1.27 -2.62 22.72
N GLU A 168 -1.36 -2.06 21.52
CA GLU A 168 -0.56 -0.90 21.13
C GLU A 168 -1.21 0.46 21.51
N THR A 169 -2.39 0.42 22.13
CA THR A 169 -3.19 1.63 22.47
C THR A 169 -3.49 1.75 23.96
N GLN A 170 -2.65 1.22 24.84
CA GLN A 170 -2.69 1.50 26.28
C GLN A 170 -1.53 2.39 26.69
#